data_feb15f45e2bd4e83e3836f075e512945
#
_entry.id   feb15f45e2bd4e83e3836f075e512945
#
_cell.length_a   1.000
_cell.length_b   1.000
_cell.length_c   1.000
_cell.angle_alpha   90.00
_cell.angle_beta   90.00
_cell.angle_gamma   90.00
#
_symmetry.space_group_name_H-M   'P 1'
#
loop_
_entity.id
_entity.type
_entity.pdbx_description
1 polymer ?
#
loop_
_entity_poly.entity_id
_entity_poly.type
_entity_poly.pdbx_seq_one_letter_code
_entity_poly.pdbx_strand_id
1 'polypeptide(L)'
;MAITIRLAGKGDQVRWDDFVHAQEGMGPYHLFGWKTAVEKAYHHTSHYLIAEDEKGRIQGVLPLILIKPPLLRGCMVSLPFCDYGGALAVDRATEALLIRKAVDLARSHRANLEIRCKSASVSFLTLPRFDVTSHKSRMVLPLSKNSETLFRMFKSKLRSQIRRPQKEGMLFRMGSRELLDDFYRVFSRNMRELGSPVHAKDWLCSVVDSFDGKAH
;
A
#
# COMPACT_ATOMS: atom_id res chain seq x y z
N MET A 1 -13.15 26.41 6.65
CA MET A 1 -13.21 25.87 5.28
C MET A 1 -13.99 24.58 5.34
N ALA A 2 -15.15 24.49 4.64
CA ALA A 2 -15.94 23.27 4.67
C ALA A 2 -15.24 22.18 3.83
N ILE A 3 -15.19 20.97 4.38
CA ILE A 3 -14.63 19.79 3.72
C ILE A 3 -15.75 18.81 3.42
N THR A 4 -15.83 18.39 2.18
CA THR A 4 -16.77 17.35 1.72
C THR A 4 -16.04 16.06 1.47
N ILE A 5 -16.60 14.93 1.97
CA ILE A 5 -16.02 13.59 1.75
C ILE A 5 -16.88 12.83 0.74
N ARG A 6 -16.26 12.34 -0.34
CA ARG A 6 -16.91 11.50 -1.35
C ARG A 6 -16.10 10.28 -1.72
N LEU A 7 -16.73 9.36 -2.43
CA LEU A 7 -16.03 8.24 -3.07
C LEU A 7 -15.30 8.72 -4.34
N ALA A 8 -14.09 8.20 -4.55
CA ALA A 8 -13.34 8.41 -5.78
C ALA A 8 -13.92 7.59 -6.93
N GLY A 9 -14.11 8.24 -8.07
CA GLY A 9 -14.46 7.60 -9.33
C GLY A 9 -13.26 7.35 -10.25
N LYS A 10 -13.47 6.72 -11.41
CA LYS A 10 -12.40 6.46 -12.39
C LYS A 10 -11.72 7.74 -12.90
N GLY A 11 -12.46 8.84 -12.99
CA GLY A 11 -11.92 10.14 -13.44
C GLY A 11 -11.03 10.86 -12.41
N ASP A 12 -10.98 10.36 -11.17
CA ASP A 12 -10.18 10.98 -10.12
C ASP A 12 -8.71 10.52 -10.09
N GLN A 13 -8.32 9.54 -10.89
CA GLN A 13 -6.99 8.93 -10.83
C GLN A 13 -5.85 9.96 -10.89
N VAL A 14 -5.86 10.84 -11.88
CA VAL A 14 -4.79 11.84 -12.05
C VAL A 14 -4.73 12.77 -10.85
N ARG A 15 -5.87 13.34 -10.44
CA ARG A 15 -5.96 14.24 -9.29
C ARG A 15 -5.56 13.56 -7.97
N TRP A 16 -5.94 12.30 -7.82
CA TRP A 16 -5.55 11.46 -6.68
C TRP A 16 -4.03 11.26 -6.62
N ASP A 17 -3.44 10.82 -7.73
CA ASP A 17 -2.00 10.53 -7.81
C ASP A 17 -1.17 11.81 -7.65
N ASP A 18 -1.61 12.95 -8.23
CA ASP A 18 -0.98 14.26 -8.03
C ASP A 18 -0.98 14.68 -6.56
N PHE A 19 -2.13 14.52 -5.88
CA PHE A 19 -2.21 14.80 -4.45
C PHE A 19 -1.30 13.89 -3.64
N VAL A 20 -1.30 12.59 -3.93
CA VAL A 20 -0.45 11.60 -3.24
C VAL A 20 1.03 11.94 -3.42
N HIS A 21 1.47 12.29 -4.62
CA HIS A 21 2.87 12.66 -4.89
C HIS A 21 3.32 13.91 -4.12
N ALA A 22 2.42 14.82 -3.82
CA ALA A 22 2.71 16.03 -3.05
C ALA A 22 2.79 15.80 -1.53
N GLN A 23 2.40 14.61 -1.03
CA GLN A 23 2.36 14.35 0.41
C GLN A 23 3.65 13.72 0.94
N GLU A 24 4.16 14.25 2.05
CA GLU A 24 5.20 13.56 2.82
C GLU A 24 4.68 12.22 3.34
N GLY A 25 5.53 11.22 3.31
CA GLY A 25 5.17 9.89 3.81
C GLY A 25 4.31 9.05 2.88
N MET A 26 4.05 9.50 1.65
CA MET A 26 3.44 8.70 0.61
C MET A 26 4.26 7.43 0.32
N GLY A 27 3.64 6.44 -0.28
CA GLY A 27 4.29 5.25 -0.83
C GLY A 27 3.54 4.78 -2.07
N PRO A 28 4.14 3.92 -2.88
CA PRO A 28 3.54 3.44 -4.13
C PRO A 28 2.17 2.82 -3.91
N TYR A 29 1.91 2.31 -2.71
CA TYR A 29 0.63 1.69 -2.33
C TYR A 29 -0.55 2.69 -2.32
N HIS A 30 -0.30 3.99 -2.08
CA HIS A 30 -1.34 5.02 -2.10
C HIS A 30 -1.76 5.43 -3.50
N LEU A 31 -0.97 5.12 -4.53
CA LEU A 31 -1.30 5.45 -5.92
C LEU A 31 -2.53 4.66 -6.40
N PHE A 32 -3.30 5.27 -7.28
CA PHE A 32 -4.55 4.71 -7.80
C PHE A 32 -4.35 3.37 -8.53
N GLY A 33 -3.17 3.14 -9.07
CA GLY A 33 -2.77 1.87 -9.67
C GLY A 33 -2.92 0.68 -8.72
N TRP A 34 -2.72 0.86 -7.40
CA TRP A 34 -2.93 -0.20 -6.41
C TRP A 34 -4.39 -0.63 -6.30
N LYS A 35 -5.32 0.33 -6.34
CA LYS A 35 -6.77 0.06 -6.44
C LYS A 35 -7.07 -0.84 -7.63
N THR A 36 -6.58 -0.44 -8.80
CA THR A 36 -6.80 -1.17 -10.06
C THR A 36 -6.25 -2.59 -9.98
N ALA A 37 -5.04 -2.75 -9.43
CA ALA A 37 -4.41 -4.07 -9.26
C ALA A 37 -5.22 -4.99 -8.34
N VAL A 38 -5.70 -4.48 -7.19
CA VAL A 38 -6.50 -5.28 -6.24
C VAL A 38 -7.85 -5.68 -6.85
N GLU A 39 -8.54 -4.74 -7.51
CA GLU A 39 -9.83 -5.01 -8.16
C GLU A 39 -9.67 -6.06 -9.29
N LYS A 40 -8.61 -5.95 -10.08
CA LYS A 40 -8.33 -6.86 -11.20
C LYS A 40 -7.97 -8.27 -10.71
N ALA A 41 -7.11 -8.38 -9.70
CA ALA A 41 -6.58 -9.67 -9.25
C ALA A 41 -7.52 -10.45 -8.33
N TYR A 42 -8.21 -9.75 -7.44
CA TYR A 42 -9.00 -10.38 -6.37
C TYR A 42 -10.49 -10.07 -6.40
N HIS A 43 -10.93 -9.21 -7.32
CA HIS A 43 -12.31 -8.77 -7.46
C HIS A 43 -12.90 -8.16 -6.17
N HIS A 44 -12.04 -7.60 -5.33
CA HIS A 44 -12.46 -6.88 -4.12
C HIS A 44 -13.03 -5.52 -4.48
N THR A 45 -14.02 -5.06 -3.71
CA THR A 45 -14.65 -3.76 -3.92
C THR A 45 -13.82 -2.66 -3.25
N SER A 46 -13.45 -1.64 -4.01
CA SER A 46 -12.76 -0.46 -3.48
C SER A 46 -13.73 0.64 -3.06
N HIS A 47 -13.39 1.30 -1.96
CA HIS A 47 -14.11 2.45 -1.40
C HIS A 47 -13.11 3.57 -1.10
N TYR A 48 -12.39 4.05 -2.13
CA TYR A 48 -11.42 5.13 -1.98
C TYR A 48 -12.13 6.43 -1.66
N LEU A 49 -11.76 7.08 -0.56
CA LEU A 49 -12.36 8.33 -0.10
C LEU A 49 -11.48 9.52 -0.46
N ILE A 50 -12.13 10.60 -0.92
CA ILE A 50 -11.50 11.90 -1.19
C ILE A 50 -12.15 12.93 -0.28
N ALA A 51 -11.34 13.75 0.38
CA ALA A 51 -11.74 14.96 1.06
C ALA A 51 -11.46 16.16 0.16
N GLU A 52 -12.46 16.96 -0.16
CA GLU A 52 -12.35 18.13 -1.03
C GLU A 52 -12.80 19.40 -0.31
N ASP A 53 -12.10 20.52 -0.60
CA ASP A 53 -12.54 21.85 -0.18
C ASP A 53 -13.65 22.40 -1.07
N GLU A 54 -14.17 23.58 -0.74
CA GLU A 54 -15.24 24.27 -1.49
C GLU A 54 -14.87 24.59 -2.95
N LYS A 55 -13.56 24.61 -3.26
CA LYS A 55 -13.04 24.82 -4.62
C LYS A 55 -12.77 23.50 -5.35
N GLY A 56 -13.14 22.36 -4.77
CA GLY A 56 -12.91 21.04 -5.34
C GLY A 56 -11.46 20.56 -5.29
N ARG A 57 -10.57 21.19 -4.52
CA ARG A 57 -9.18 20.75 -4.37
C ARG A 57 -9.11 19.65 -3.33
N ILE A 58 -8.36 18.61 -3.63
CA ILE A 58 -8.15 17.47 -2.69
C ILE A 58 -7.34 17.95 -1.49
N GLN A 59 -7.88 17.73 -0.30
CA GLN A 59 -7.27 18.03 1.00
C GLN A 59 -6.89 16.75 1.75
N GLY A 60 -7.35 15.58 1.25
CA GLY A 60 -6.99 14.30 1.83
C GLY A 60 -7.56 13.13 1.07
N VAL A 61 -6.93 11.98 1.23
CA VAL A 61 -7.34 10.72 0.62
C VAL A 61 -7.23 9.57 1.62
N LEU A 62 -8.12 8.60 1.52
CA LEU A 62 -8.05 7.37 2.29
C LEU A 62 -8.44 6.19 1.39
N PRO A 63 -7.48 5.34 1.00
CA PRO A 63 -7.77 4.13 0.25
C PRO A 63 -8.40 3.09 1.17
N LEU A 64 -9.50 2.50 0.75
CA LEU A 64 -10.21 1.42 1.47
C LEU A 64 -10.59 0.31 0.50
N ILE A 65 -10.38 -0.93 0.91
CA ILE A 65 -10.76 -2.13 0.18
C ILE A 65 -11.65 -2.99 1.09
N LEU A 66 -12.81 -3.37 0.59
CA LEU A 66 -13.70 -4.30 1.28
C LEU A 66 -13.37 -5.74 0.90
N ILE A 67 -12.82 -6.50 1.86
CA ILE A 67 -12.63 -7.94 1.76
C ILE A 67 -13.84 -8.61 2.40
N LYS A 68 -14.64 -9.32 1.62
CA LYS A 68 -15.85 -9.96 2.09
C LYS A 68 -15.83 -11.44 1.77
N PRO A 69 -15.28 -12.30 2.68
CA PRO A 69 -15.32 -13.74 2.50
C PRO A 69 -16.77 -14.27 2.54
N PRO A 70 -17.08 -15.34 1.82
CA PRO A 70 -18.38 -16.00 1.94
C PRO A 70 -18.67 -16.39 3.39
N LEU A 71 -19.91 -16.16 3.84
CA LEU A 71 -20.43 -16.54 5.16
C LEU A 71 -19.73 -15.90 6.38
N LEU A 72 -18.72 -15.07 6.17
CA LEU A 72 -18.00 -14.40 7.25
C LEU A 72 -18.26 -12.89 7.26
N ARG A 73 -18.00 -12.27 8.41
CA ARG A 73 -18.02 -10.82 8.51
C ARG A 73 -16.91 -10.23 7.66
N GLY A 74 -17.24 -9.25 6.81
CA GLY A 74 -16.27 -8.54 5.99
C GLY A 74 -15.28 -7.71 6.82
N CYS A 75 -14.16 -7.37 6.20
CA CYS A 75 -13.19 -6.41 6.73
C CYS A 75 -12.94 -5.32 5.68
N MET A 76 -13.09 -4.07 6.07
CA MET A 76 -12.70 -2.91 5.27
C MET A 76 -11.30 -2.51 5.71
N VAL A 77 -10.32 -2.65 4.82
CA VAL A 77 -8.90 -2.47 5.12
C VAL A 77 -8.35 -1.29 4.34
N SER A 78 -7.60 -0.42 4.99
CA SER A 78 -6.85 0.60 4.30
C SER A 78 -5.59 -0.02 3.68
N LEU A 79 -5.70 -0.45 2.43
CA LEU A 79 -4.73 -1.15 1.60
C LEU A 79 -4.27 -2.53 2.15
N PRO A 80 -4.96 -3.59 1.74
CA PRO A 80 -4.48 -4.95 1.94
C PRO A 80 -3.21 -5.20 1.11
N PHE A 81 -2.46 -6.23 1.49
CA PHE A 81 -1.26 -6.71 0.78
C PHE A 81 -0.07 -5.72 0.79
N CYS A 82 -0.06 -4.78 1.73
CA CYS A 82 1.03 -3.84 1.95
C CYS A 82 1.21 -3.52 3.43
N ASP A 83 2.34 -2.91 3.79
CA ASP A 83 2.70 -2.66 5.19
C ASP A 83 1.91 -1.49 5.80
N TYR A 84 1.53 -0.52 4.98
CA TYR A 84 0.80 0.68 5.40
C TYR A 84 -0.02 1.25 4.25
N GLY A 85 -1.05 2.01 4.58
CA GLY A 85 -1.99 2.56 3.61
C GLY A 85 -3.04 3.46 4.27
N GLY A 86 -2.71 4.09 5.39
CA GLY A 86 -3.61 5.00 6.11
C GLY A 86 -3.95 6.25 5.32
N ALA A 87 -4.65 7.17 5.95
CA ALA A 87 -5.00 8.44 5.33
C ALA A 87 -3.76 9.29 5.05
N LEU A 88 -3.78 9.99 3.92
CA LEU A 88 -2.91 11.12 3.62
C LEU A 88 -3.78 12.37 3.63
N ALA A 89 -3.48 13.36 4.44
CA ALA A 89 -4.27 14.57 4.56
C ALA A 89 -3.37 15.78 4.88
N VAL A 90 -3.80 16.96 4.45
CA VAL A 90 -3.07 18.21 4.70
C VAL A 90 -3.05 18.58 6.18
N ASP A 91 -4.04 18.14 6.95
CA ASP A 91 -4.14 18.38 8.38
C ASP A 91 -4.89 17.24 9.12
N ARG A 92 -4.78 17.26 10.46
CA ARG A 92 -5.40 16.26 11.33
C ARG A 92 -6.94 16.31 11.34
N ALA A 93 -7.52 17.46 11.11
CA ALA A 93 -8.99 17.60 11.09
C ALA A 93 -9.55 16.88 9.87
N THR A 94 -8.93 17.07 8.70
CA THR A 94 -9.27 16.37 7.46
C THR A 94 -9.05 14.86 7.58
N GLU A 95 -7.94 14.43 8.20
CA GLU A 95 -7.69 13.02 8.51
C GLU A 95 -8.83 12.43 9.35
N ALA A 96 -9.22 13.11 10.43
CA ALA A 96 -10.29 12.65 11.31
C ALA A 96 -11.64 12.54 10.58
N LEU A 97 -11.96 13.45 9.66
CA LEU A 97 -13.17 13.38 8.84
C LEU A 97 -13.17 12.15 7.93
N LEU A 98 -12.04 11.87 7.27
CA LEU A 98 -11.87 10.68 6.43
C LEU A 98 -12.07 9.39 7.23
N ILE A 99 -11.50 9.32 8.43
CA ILE A 99 -11.62 8.15 9.30
C ILE A 99 -13.05 7.97 9.80
N ARG A 100 -13.72 9.04 10.20
CA ARG A 100 -15.16 8.98 10.57
C ARG A 100 -15.99 8.43 9.42
N LYS A 101 -15.78 8.94 8.21
CA LYS A 101 -16.48 8.44 7.02
C LYS A 101 -16.19 6.96 6.75
N ALA A 102 -14.94 6.50 6.97
CA ALA A 102 -14.56 5.11 6.86
C ALA A 102 -15.30 4.23 7.90
N VAL A 103 -15.47 4.71 9.13
CA VAL A 103 -16.25 4.03 10.18
C VAL A 103 -17.70 3.85 9.74
N ASP A 104 -18.34 4.92 9.24
CA ASP A 104 -19.73 4.87 8.80
C ASP A 104 -19.89 3.92 7.62
N LEU A 105 -18.93 3.94 6.69
CA LEU A 105 -18.92 3.06 5.54
C LEU A 105 -18.73 1.59 5.95
N ALA A 106 -17.82 1.29 6.86
CA ALA A 106 -17.63 -0.07 7.38
C ALA A 106 -18.89 -0.58 8.08
N ARG A 107 -19.57 0.28 8.87
CA ARG A 107 -20.86 -0.04 9.52
C ARG A 107 -21.94 -0.38 8.50
N SER A 108 -22.08 0.43 7.45
CA SER A 108 -23.11 0.20 6.40
C SER A 108 -22.91 -1.12 5.67
N HIS A 109 -21.66 -1.56 5.53
CA HIS A 109 -21.28 -2.86 4.95
C HIS A 109 -21.25 -4.01 5.97
N ARG A 110 -21.55 -3.77 7.25
CA ARG A 110 -21.43 -4.76 8.36
C ARG A 110 -20.04 -5.37 8.41
N ALA A 111 -19.01 -4.57 8.15
CA ALA A 111 -17.60 -4.99 8.13
C ALA A 111 -16.86 -4.44 9.35
N ASN A 112 -15.77 -5.11 9.72
CA ASN A 112 -14.76 -4.53 10.60
C ASN A 112 -13.96 -3.48 9.82
N LEU A 113 -13.34 -2.52 10.53
CA LEU A 113 -12.45 -1.53 9.92
C LEU A 113 -11.04 -1.72 10.44
N GLU A 114 -10.09 -1.84 9.53
CA GLU A 114 -8.65 -1.89 9.82
C GLU A 114 -7.93 -0.75 9.10
N ILE A 115 -7.30 0.15 9.85
CA ILE A 115 -6.51 1.25 9.29
C ILE A 115 -5.03 0.98 9.57
N ARG A 116 -4.23 0.82 8.51
CA ARG A 116 -2.79 0.54 8.56
C ARG A 116 -1.98 1.81 8.48
N CYS A 117 -1.59 2.36 9.63
CA CYS A 117 -0.85 3.60 9.72
C CYS A 117 0.65 3.37 9.93
N LYS A 118 1.48 4.33 9.53
CA LYS A 118 2.92 4.33 9.84
C LYS A 118 3.19 4.55 11.33
N SER A 119 2.35 5.34 11.98
CA SER A 119 2.37 5.64 13.41
C SER A 119 0.92 5.82 13.89
N ALA A 120 0.67 5.56 15.16
CA ALA A 120 -0.62 5.89 15.73
C ALA A 120 -0.83 7.41 15.67
N SER A 121 -1.78 7.84 14.85
CA SER A 121 -2.20 9.24 14.83
C SER A 121 -2.99 9.56 16.09
N VAL A 122 -2.79 10.77 16.66
CA VAL A 122 -3.59 11.26 17.78
C VAL A 122 -5.09 11.31 17.43
N SER A 123 -5.41 11.42 16.13
CA SER A 123 -6.79 11.39 15.64
C SER A 123 -7.52 10.08 15.96
N PHE A 124 -6.82 8.95 16.11
CA PHE A 124 -7.43 7.68 16.52
C PHE A 124 -7.76 7.63 18.01
N LEU A 125 -6.96 8.29 18.83
CA LEU A 125 -7.14 8.30 20.30
C LEU A 125 -8.40 9.07 20.73
N THR A 126 -8.91 9.95 19.86
CA THR A 126 -10.15 10.72 20.11
C THR A 126 -11.41 10.05 19.59
N LEU A 127 -11.27 8.96 18.82
CA LEU A 127 -12.39 8.18 18.31
C LEU A 127 -12.69 7.01 19.25
N PRO A 128 -13.90 6.90 19.81
CA PRO A 128 -14.24 5.78 20.69
C PRO A 128 -14.21 4.46 19.91
N ARG A 129 -13.58 3.44 20.49
CA ARG A 129 -13.57 2.04 20.05
C ARG A 129 -12.56 1.66 18.94
N PHE A 130 -11.39 2.30 18.89
CA PHE A 130 -10.26 1.78 18.15
C PHE A 130 -9.27 1.09 19.10
N ASP A 131 -8.95 -0.17 18.78
CA ASP A 131 -7.81 -0.85 19.39
C ASP A 131 -6.57 -0.57 18.54
N VAL A 132 -5.52 -0.08 19.16
CA VAL A 132 -4.23 0.17 18.50
C VAL A 132 -3.32 -1.02 18.76
N THR A 133 -2.94 -1.72 17.69
CA THR A 133 -1.98 -2.82 17.74
C THR A 133 -0.66 -2.42 17.08
N SER A 134 0.47 -2.65 17.76
CA SER A 134 1.81 -2.39 17.25
C SER A 134 2.69 -3.64 17.43
N HIS A 135 2.53 -4.62 16.55
CA HIS A 135 3.25 -5.89 16.60
C HIS A 135 4.25 -6.07 15.46
N LYS A 136 4.38 -5.09 14.57
CA LYS A 136 5.29 -5.12 13.43
C LYS A 136 6.19 -3.90 13.43
N SER A 137 7.46 -4.11 13.09
CA SER A 137 8.42 -3.03 12.87
C SER A 137 8.77 -2.93 11.39
N ARG A 138 8.72 -1.72 10.85
CA ARG A 138 9.15 -1.45 9.49
C ARG A 138 10.63 -1.07 9.50
N MET A 139 11.42 -1.78 8.70
CA MET A 139 12.82 -1.46 8.49
C MET A 139 12.95 -0.53 7.28
N VAL A 140 13.58 0.62 7.46
CA VAL A 140 13.79 1.61 6.40
C VAL A 140 15.29 1.85 6.26
N LEU A 141 15.81 1.69 5.04
CA LEU A 141 17.18 2.01 4.70
C LEU A 141 17.22 3.31 3.90
N PRO A 142 17.79 4.41 4.44
CA PRO A 142 18.04 5.61 3.65
C PRO A 142 19.05 5.29 2.54
N LEU A 143 18.66 5.52 1.29
CA LEU A 143 19.54 5.27 0.16
C LEU A 143 20.44 6.49 -0.06
N SER A 144 21.75 6.27 -0.11
CA SER A 144 22.68 7.32 -0.55
C SER A 144 22.59 7.52 -2.07
N LYS A 145 22.96 8.71 -2.54
CA LYS A 145 22.98 9.01 -3.98
C LYS A 145 23.99 8.15 -4.77
N ASN A 146 24.94 7.53 -4.08
CA ASN A 146 26.00 6.72 -4.66
C ASN A 146 25.97 5.31 -4.05
N SER A 147 25.84 4.31 -4.90
CA SER A 147 25.79 2.90 -4.50
C SER A 147 27.05 2.43 -3.77
N GLU A 148 28.24 2.96 -4.14
CA GLU A 148 29.49 2.61 -3.48
C GLU A 148 29.53 3.16 -2.06
N THR A 149 29.05 4.36 -1.83
CA THR A 149 28.90 4.96 -0.49
C THR A 149 27.97 4.11 0.36
N LEU A 150 26.81 3.72 -0.18
CA LEU A 150 25.87 2.84 0.50
C LEU A 150 26.52 1.49 0.83
N PHE A 151 27.24 0.90 -0.12
CA PHE A 151 27.91 -0.38 0.08
C PHE A 151 28.98 -0.32 1.19
N ARG A 152 29.74 0.78 1.28
CA ARG A 152 30.75 0.99 2.34
C ARG A 152 30.10 1.11 3.73
N MET A 153 28.88 1.61 3.85
CA MET A 153 28.14 1.69 5.12
C MET A 153 27.75 0.32 5.66
N PHE A 154 27.69 -0.70 4.84
CA PHE A 154 27.33 -2.05 5.29
C PHE A 154 28.45 -2.71 6.09
N LYS A 155 28.08 -3.50 7.09
CA LYS A 155 29.03 -4.34 7.84
C LYS A 155 29.78 -5.28 6.89
N SER A 156 31.02 -5.63 7.22
CA SER A 156 31.89 -6.49 6.39
C SER A 156 31.23 -7.81 6.00
N LYS A 157 30.53 -8.45 6.93
CA LYS A 157 29.77 -9.69 6.67
C LYS A 157 28.73 -9.51 5.56
N LEU A 158 27.96 -8.43 5.59
CA LEU A 158 26.95 -8.16 4.57
C LEU A 158 27.60 -7.87 3.22
N ARG A 159 28.69 -7.10 3.20
CA ARG A 159 29.45 -6.85 1.95
C ARG A 159 29.98 -8.15 1.32
N SER A 160 30.44 -9.07 2.15
CA SER A 160 30.91 -10.39 1.68
C SER A 160 29.74 -11.23 1.12
N GLN A 161 28.59 -11.19 1.78
CA GLN A 161 27.37 -11.88 1.29
C GLN A 161 26.88 -11.33 -0.04
N ILE A 162 26.94 -10.00 -0.25
CA ILE A 162 26.55 -9.36 -1.52
C ILE A 162 27.54 -9.74 -2.65
N ARG A 163 28.84 -9.82 -2.34
CA ARG A 163 29.87 -10.17 -3.34
C ARG A 163 29.91 -11.65 -3.71
N ARG A 164 29.44 -12.51 -2.82
CA ARG A 164 29.52 -13.97 -3.04
C ARG A 164 28.82 -14.42 -4.31
N PRO A 165 27.53 -14.06 -4.60
CA PRO A 165 26.88 -14.44 -5.85
C PRO A 165 27.63 -13.97 -7.09
N GLN A 166 28.21 -12.77 -7.06
CA GLN A 166 29.01 -12.24 -8.17
C GLN A 166 30.26 -13.09 -8.44
N LYS A 167 30.95 -13.52 -7.37
CA LYS A 167 32.11 -14.41 -7.48
C LYS A 167 31.74 -15.82 -7.97
N GLU A 168 30.54 -16.28 -7.65
CA GLU A 168 29.99 -17.56 -8.09
C GLU A 168 29.40 -17.52 -9.51
N GLY A 169 29.53 -16.38 -10.21
CA GLY A 169 29.07 -16.22 -11.60
C GLY A 169 27.56 -16.08 -11.75
N MET A 170 26.85 -15.74 -10.68
CA MET A 170 25.40 -15.49 -10.77
C MET A 170 25.11 -14.23 -11.61
N LEU A 171 24.18 -14.36 -12.54
CA LEU A 171 23.73 -13.27 -13.39
C LEU A 171 22.52 -12.58 -12.77
N PHE A 172 22.52 -11.26 -12.84
CA PHE A 172 21.37 -10.44 -12.47
C PHE A 172 20.62 -9.99 -13.74
N ARG A 173 19.30 -10.11 -13.72
CA ARG A 173 18.42 -9.59 -14.75
C ARG A 173 17.36 -8.69 -14.10
N MET A 174 17.13 -7.54 -14.67
CA MET A 174 16.04 -6.65 -14.33
C MET A 174 15.07 -6.59 -15.51
N GLY A 175 13.80 -6.61 -15.21
CA GLY A 175 12.76 -6.61 -16.21
C GLY A 175 11.40 -6.44 -15.57
N SER A 176 10.35 -6.61 -16.33
CA SER A 176 8.98 -6.40 -15.90
C SER A 176 8.14 -7.68 -16.16
N ARG A 177 7.12 -7.58 -16.98
CA ARG A 177 6.15 -8.64 -17.24
C ARG A 177 6.80 -9.93 -17.77
N GLU A 178 7.82 -9.81 -18.58
CA GLU A 178 8.53 -10.93 -19.22
C GLU A 178 9.29 -11.82 -18.23
N LEU A 179 9.60 -11.31 -17.04
CA LEU A 179 10.28 -12.08 -15.99
C LEU A 179 9.33 -12.66 -14.94
N LEU A 180 8.04 -12.33 -15.00
CA LEU A 180 7.08 -12.74 -13.96
C LEU A 180 6.91 -14.26 -13.85
N ASP A 181 7.01 -14.99 -14.93
CA ASP A 181 6.87 -16.45 -14.90
C ASP A 181 8.03 -17.11 -14.15
N ASP A 182 9.24 -16.68 -14.46
CA ASP A 182 10.45 -17.18 -13.79
C ASP A 182 10.47 -16.76 -12.33
N PHE A 183 10.16 -15.51 -12.05
CA PHE A 183 10.06 -15.00 -10.68
C PHE A 183 9.02 -15.79 -9.87
N TYR A 184 7.80 -15.96 -10.41
CA TYR A 184 6.71 -16.62 -9.68
C TYR A 184 7.01 -18.09 -9.39
N ARG A 185 7.67 -18.79 -10.31
CA ARG A 185 8.11 -20.17 -10.10
C ARG A 185 9.03 -20.30 -8.88
N VAL A 186 10.02 -19.43 -8.75
CA VAL A 186 10.95 -19.41 -7.61
C VAL A 186 10.24 -18.94 -6.34
N PHE A 187 9.49 -17.85 -6.43
CA PHE A 187 8.78 -17.25 -5.32
C PHE A 187 7.77 -18.24 -4.69
N SER A 188 6.92 -18.86 -5.51
CA SER A 188 5.90 -19.80 -5.03
C SER A 188 6.52 -21.05 -4.37
N ARG A 189 7.63 -21.53 -4.90
CA ARG A 189 8.39 -22.63 -4.30
C ARG A 189 8.94 -22.24 -2.93
N ASN A 190 9.59 -21.09 -2.85
CA ASN A 190 10.14 -20.58 -1.59
C ASN A 190 9.06 -20.36 -0.52
N MET A 191 7.92 -19.77 -0.89
CA MET A 191 6.81 -19.57 0.05
C MET A 191 6.25 -20.90 0.56
N ARG A 192 6.15 -21.91 -0.30
CA ARG A 192 5.76 -23.26 0.09
C ARG A 192 6.76 -23.89 1.08
N GLU A 193 8.06 -23.76 0.83
CA GLU A 193 9.12 -24.26 1.71
C GLU A 193 9.09 -23.57 3.09
N LEU A 194 8.67 -22.29 3.13
CA LEU A 194 8.48 -21.52 4.36
C LEU A 194 7.12 -21.80 5.05
N GLY A 195 6.26 -22.61 4.47
CA GLY A 195 4.91 -22.86 5.01
C GLY A 195 3.99 -21.64 4.97
N SER A 196 4.26 -20.67 4.11
CA SER A 196 3.50 -19.42 4.00
C SER A 196 2.62 -19.40 2.76
N PRO A 197 1.35 -18.92 2.86
CA PRO A 197 0.51 -18.72 1.68
C PRO A 197 1.19 -17.78 0.67
N VAL A 198 1.09 -18.12 -0.61
CA VAL A 198 1.60 -17.29 -1.70
C VAL A 198 0.46 -16.49 -2.33
N HIS A 199 0.75 -15.25 -2.74
CA HIS A 199 -0.16 -14.49 -3.58
C HIS A 199 -0.35 -15.16 -4.94
N ALA A 200 -1.54 -15.03 -5.53
CA ALA A 200 -1.78 -15.49 -6.88
C ALA A 200 -0.84 -14.78 -7.89
N LYS A 201 -0.46 -15.47 -8.95
CA LYS A 201 0.36 -14.87 -10.02
C LYS A 201 -0.33 -13.65 -10.63
N ASP A 202 -1.67 -13.73 -10.78
CA ASP A 202 -2.48 -12.63 -11.31
C ASP A 202 -2.37 -11.35 -10.48
N TRP A 203 -2.08 -11.46 -9.18
CA TRP A 203 -1.79 -10.31 -8.34
C TRP A 203 -0.53 -9.57 -8.82
N LEU A 204 0.57 -10.29 -8.99
CA LEU A 204 1.82 -9.70 -9.46
C LEU A 204 1.68 -9.12 -10.87
N CYS A 205 1.00 -9.87 -11.75
CA CYS A 205 0.67 -9.40 -13.10
C CYS A 205 -0.13 -8.09 -13.05
N SER A 206 -1.16 -8.05 -12.20
CA SER A 206 -2.03 -6.88 -12.07
C SER A 206 -1.30 -5.66 -11.51
N VAL A 207 -0.35 -5.85 -10.57
CA VAL A 207 0.51 -4.77 -10.07
C VAL A 207 1.37 -4.22 -11.21
N VAL A 208 2.11 -5.08 -11.92
CA VAL A 208 2.97 -4.64 -13.03
C VAL A 208 2.18 -3.89 -14.10
N ASP A 209 1.03 -4.44 -14.52
CA ASP A 209 0.16 -3.81 -15.53
C ASP A 209 -0.41 -2.46 -15.08
N SER A 210 -0.73 -2.32 -13.77
CA SER A 210 -1.37 -1.10 -13.25
C SER A 210 -0.41 0.06 -13.02
N PHE A 211 0.90 -0.21 -13.03
CA PHE A 211 1.94 0.80 -12.82
C PHE A 211 2.77 1.12 -14.07
N ASP A 212 2.37 0.64 -15.23
CA ASP A 212 2.86 0.95 -16.58
C ASP A 212 4.33 1.42 -16.65
N GLY A 213 5.27 0.48 -16.75
CA GLY A 213 6.71 0.74 -16.83
C GLY A 213 7.38 1.30 -15.56
N LYS A 214 6.65 1.44 -14.45
CA LYS A 214 7.20 1.88 -13.15
C LYS A 214 7.42 0.72 -12.16
N ALA A 215 6.96 -0.49 -12.51
CA ALA A 215 7.15 -1.72 -11.73
C ALA A 215 8.12 -2.65 -12.47
N HIS A 216 9.22 -2.99 -11.81
CA HIS A 216 10.29 -3.84 -12.31
C HIS A 216 10.64 -4.94 -11.31
#